data_f47d4609d32d13a15b98ab7daf5a6f4a
#
_entry.id   f47d4609d32d13a15b98ab7daf5a6f4a
#
_cell.length_a   1.000
_cell.length_b   1.000
_cell.length_c   1.000
_cell.angle_alpha   90.00
_cell.angle_beta   90.00
_cell.angle_gamma   90.00
#
_symmetry.space_group_name_H-M   'P 1'
#
loop_
_entity.id
_entity.type
_entity.pdbx_description
1 polymer ?
#
loop_
_entity_poly.entity_id
_entity_poly.type
_entity_poly.pdbx_seq_one_letter_code
_entity_poly.pdbx_strand_id
1 'polypeptide(L)'
;MKAVILAGGLGTRISEETHLKPKPMIEIGGKPILWHIMKLYSAHGVHDFVICCGYKGYVIKEYFANYFLHMSDVTFDMGHNQMEVHQRKAEPWRVTLIDTGEETLTGGRLKRVADYVKNEEAFCFTYGDGVADIDITREIAFHRQHGKLATVTAVQPPGRYGALQMEGDKVAGFTEKPRGDGGLISVTRQGSALR
;
A
#
# COMPACT_ATOMS: atom_id res chain seq x y z
N MET A 1 7.20 -0.95 -15.26
CA MET A 1 7.17 -0.13 -14.03
C MET A 1 6.70 -0.98 -12.86
N LYS A 2 7.32 -0.86 -11.72
CA LYS A 2 7.00 -1.61 -10.51
C LYS A 2 6.44 -0.70 -9.42
N ALA A 3 5.67 -1.26 -8.50
CA ALA A 3 5.30 -0.59 -7.26
C ALA A 3 5.95 -1.29 -6.06
N VAL A 4 6.66 -0.52 -5.24
CA VAL A 4 7.22 -0.96 -3.97
C VAL A 4 6.25 -0.61 -2.86
N ILE A 5 5.83 -1.60 -2.09
CA ILE A 5 4.85 -1.43 -1.01
C ILE A 5 5.48 -1.77 0.34
N LEU A 6 5.44 -0.83 1.27
CA LEU A 6 5.93 -1.02 2.64
C LEU A 6 4.88 -1.74 3.50
N ALA A 7 5.15 -2.99 3.83
CA ALA A 7 4.23 -3.85 4.59
C ALA A 7 4.86 -4.45 5.87
N GLY A 8 5.97 -3.87 6.34
CA GLY A 8 6.75 -4.46 7.45
C GLY A 8 6.67 -3.73 8.79
N GLY A 9 5.82 -2.71 8.96
CA GLY A 9 5.71 -1.93 10.20
C GLY A 9 5.00 -2.67 11.34
N LEU A 10 5.38 -2.37 12.60
CA LEU A 10 4.85 -2.97 13.83
C LEU A 10 3.37 -2.64 14.12
N GLY A 11 2.79 -1.65 13.48
CA GLY A 11 1.35 -1.37 13.57
C GLY A 11 0.83 -0.85 14.92
N THR A 12 1.65 -0.21 15.73
CA THR A 12 1.38 0.16 17.13
C THR A 12 0.13 1.03 17.41
N ARG A 13 -0.52 1.58 16.39
CA ARG A 13 -1.67 2.51 16.57
C ARG A 13 -3.04 1.85 16.53
N ILE A 14 -3.14 0.59 16.11
CA ILE A 14 -4.40 -0.18 16.08
C ILE A 14 -4.14 -1.47 16.87
N SER A 15 -4.30 -1.39 18.21
CA SER A 15 -3.81 -2.42 19.13
C SER A 15 -4.60 -3.74 19.10
N GLU A 16 -5.90 -3.72 18.79
CA GLU A 16 -6.75 -4.87 19.00
C GLU A 16 -6.63 -5.96 17.91
N GLU A 17 -6.42 -5.62 16.65
CA GLU A 17 -6.29 -6.59 15.55
C GLU A 17 -4.84 -6.87 15.12
N THR A 18 -3.90 -5.96 15.42
CA THR A 18 -2.49 -6.12 15.02
C THR A 18 -1.76 -7.23 15.79
N HIS A 19 -2.34 -7.71 16.90
CA HIS A 19 -1.82 -8.91 17.57
C HIS A 19 -2.00 -10.19 16.75
N LEU A 20 -2.94 -10.23 15.81
CA LEU A 20 -3.23 -11.41 14.97
C LEU A 20 -2.63 -11.27 13.57
N LYS A 21 -2.83 -10.13 12.91
CA LYS A 21 -2.41 -9.89 11.52
C LYS A 21 -1.63 -8.57 11.42
N PRO A 22 -0.63 -8.44 10.50
CA PRO A 22 0.00 -7.15 10.23
C PRO A 22 -1.03 -6.22 9.54
N LYS A 23 -0.94 -4.90 9.77
CA LYS A 23 -1.91 -3.92 9.24
C LYS A 23 -2.28 -4.08 7.77
N PRO A 24 -1.33 -4.34 6.85
CA PRO A 24 -1.66 -4.55 5.44
C PRO A 24 -2.61 -5.72 5.19
N MET A 25 -2.72 -6.64 6.15
CA MET A 25 -3.58 -7.82 6.08
C MET A 25 -4.91 -7.68 6.81
N ILE A 26 -5.22 -6.50 7.35
CA ILE A 26 -6.57 -6.17 7.86
C ILE A 26 -7.53 -6.14 6.67
N GLU A 27 -8.68 -6.80 6.82
CA GLU A 27 -9.62 -7.00 5.73
C GLU A 27 -10.69 -5.91 5.67
N ILE A 28 -10.99 -5.47 4.46
CA ILE A 28 -12.11 -4.59 4.13
C ILE A 28 -12.90 -5.30 3.02
N GLY A 29 -14.17 -5.61 3.28
CA GLY A 29 -15.00 -6.34 2.30
C GLY A 29 -14.44 -7.71 1.93
N GLY A 30 -13.82 -8.43 2.89
CA GLY A 30 -13.26 -9.77 2.70
C GLY A 30 -11.94 -9.82 1.92
N LYS A 31 -11.27 -8.68 1.72
CA LYS A 31 -9.94 -8.60 1.09
C LYS A 31 -8.99 -7.75 1.93
N PRO A 32 -7.70 -8.11 2.05
CA PRO A 32 -6.72 -7.31 2.77
C PRO A 32 -6.58 -5.89 2.19
N ILE A 33 -6.27 -4.90 3.03
CA ILE A 33 -5.94 -3.53 2.56
C ILE A 33 -4.86 -3.58 1.48
N LEU A 34 -3.84 -4.43 1.66
CA LEU A 34 -2.79 -4.65 0.68
C LEU A 34 -3.35 -5.03 -0.70
N TRP A 35 -4.37 -5.91 -0.75
CA TRP A 35 -5.03 -6.27 -1.99
C TRP A 35 -5.69 -5.07 -2.67
N HIS A 36 -6.38 -4.21 -1.90
CA HIS A 36 -7.02 -3.00 -2.42
C HIS A 36 -6.00 -2.01 -2.99
N ILE A 37 -4.86 -1.83 -2.32
CA ILE A 37 -3.75 -1.00 -2.83
C ILE A 37 -3.26 -1.55 -4.16
N MET A 38 -2.98 -2.85 -4.23
CA MET A 38 -2.50 -3.50 -5.47
C MET A 38 -3.54 -3.40 -6.58
N LYS A 39 -4.84 -3.52 -6.25
CA LYS A 39 -5.94 -3.37 -7.21
C LYS A 39 -6.01 -1.96 -7.78
N LEU A 40 -5.82 -0.93 -6.94
CA LEU A 40 -5.73 0.46 -7.36
C LEU A 40 -4.58 0.67 -8.37
N TYR A 41 -3.38 0.23 -8.04
CA TYR A 41 -2.23 0.32 -8.96
C TYR A 41 -2.46 -0.47 -10.25
N SER A 42 -3.07 -1.66 -10.16
CA SER A 42 -3.38 -2.52 -11.29
C SER A 42 -4.38 -1.87 -12.26
N ALA A 43 -5.36 -1.12 -11.76
CA ALA A 43 -6.30 -0.35 -12.59
C ALA A 43 -5.61 0.73 -13.42
N HIS A 44 -4.40 1.15 -13.01
CA HIS A 44 -3.55 2.12 -13.72
C HIS A 44 -2.37 1.46 -14.46
N GLY A 45 -2.44 0.14 -14.72
CA GLY A 45 -1.46 -0.59 -15.54
C GLY A 45 -0.18 -1.02 -14.81
N VAL A 46 -0.13 -0.93 -13.47
CA VAL A 46 1.00 -1.42 -12.67
C VAL A 46 0.65 -2.79 -12.08
N HIS A 47 1.28 -3.85 -12.59
CA HIS A 47 1.00 -5.24 -12.22
C HIS A 47 2.18 -5.98 -11.58
N ASP A 48 3.33 -5.33 -11.43
CA ASP A 48 4.54 -5.91 -10.82
C ASP A 48 4.80 -5.20 -9.48
N PHE A 49 4.74 -5.97 -8.39
CA PHE A 49 4.80 -5.48 -7.03
C PHE A 49 5.98 -6.06 -6.28
N VAL A 50 6.71 -5.20 -5.56
CA VAL A 50 7.76 -5.59 -4.62
C VAL A 50 7.29 -5.19 -3.22
N ILE A 51 6.99 -6.17 -2.38
CA ILE A 51 6.42 -5.95 -1.05
C ILE A 51 7.52 -6.13 0.00
N CYS A 52 7.81 -5.06 0.73
CA CYS A 52 8.77 -5.03 1.83
C CYS A 52 8.11 -5.61 3.09
N CYS A 53 8.32 -6.90 3.34
CA CYS A 53 7.84 -7.59 4.53
C CYS A 53 8.75 -7.28 5.75
N GLY A 54 8.22 -7.47 6.94
CA GLY A 54 8.88 -7.33 8.22
C GLY A 54 8.04 -8.03 9.29
N TYR A 55 7.51 -7.28 10.27
CA TYR A 55 6.66 -7.84 11.31
C TYR A 55 5.54 -8.70 10.72
N LYS A 56 5.47 -9.95 11.18
CA LYS A 56 4.52 -10.96 10.68
C LYS A 56 4.48 -11.10 9.15
N GLY A 57 5.62 -10.89 8.48
CA GLY A 57 5.72 -11.00 7.02
C GLY A 57 5.32 -12.37 6.48
N TYR A 58 5.38 -13.42 7.30
CA TYR A 58 4.93 -14.76 6.93
C TYR A 58 3.42 -14.79 6.59
N VAL A 59 2.57 -14.06 7.31
CA VAL A 59 1.12 -13.97 7.03
C VAL A 59 0.87 -13.43 5.62
N ILE A 60 1.68 -12.47 5.17
CA ILE A 60 1.59 -11.93 3.80
C ILE A 60 2.04 -12.99 2.80
N LYS A 61 3.13 -13.72 3.08
CA LYS A 61 3.64 -14.79 2.20
C LYS A 61 2.62 -15.93 2.08
N GLU A 62 2.03 -16.35 3.20
CA GLU A 62 0.99 -17.39 3.24
C GLU A 62 -0.24 -17.00 2.43
N TYR A 63 -0.70 -15.76 2.54
CA TYR A 63 -1.82 -15.24 1.74
C TYR A 63 -1.55 -15.38 0.23
N PHE A 64 -0.38 -14.97 -0.25
CA PHE A 64 -0.04 -15.07 -1.67
C PHE A 64 0.28 -16.50 -2.11
N ALA A 65 0.85 -17.33 -1.25
CA ALA A 65 1.07 -18.75 -1.53
C ALA A 65 -0.28 -19.49 -1.76
N ASN A 66 -1.31 -19.09 -1.02
CA ASN A 66 -2.65 -19.66 -1.11
C ASN A 66 -3.62 -18.79 -1.93
N TYR A 67 -3.12 -17.84 -2.72
CA TYR A 67 -3.95 -16.86 -3.40
C TYR A 67 -5.02 -17.49 -4.30
N PHE A 68 -4.68 -18.56 -5.01
CA PHE A 68 -5.63 -19.26 -5.87
C PHE A 68 -6.76 -19.94 -5.07
N LEU A 69 -6.48 -20.41 -3.86
CA LEU A 69 -7.51 -20.96 -2.98
C LEU A 69 -8.52 -19.90 -2.52
N HIS A 70 -8.06 -18.65 -2.36
CA HIS A 70 -8.93 -17.53 -2.00
C HIS A 70 -9.75 -16.98 -3.18
N MET A 71 -9.28 -17.21 -4.42
CA MET A 71 -9.80 -16.54 -5.61
C MET A 71 -10.47 -17.47 -6.61
N SER A 72 -10.51 -18.80 -6.34
CA SER A 72 -10.97 -19.80 -7.30
C SER A 72 -11.78 -20.88 -6.61
N ASP A 73 -12.65 -21.53 -7.38
CA ASP A 73 -13.27 -22.79 -6.97
C ASP A 73 -12.23 -23.91 -7.13
N VAL A 74 -12.13 -24.80 -6.17
CA VAL A 74 -11.14 -25.88 -6.17
C VAL A 74 -11.76 -27.22 -5.80
N THR A 75 -11.24 -28.29 -6.40
CA THR A 75 -11.52 -29.66 -6.01
C THR A 75 -10.28 -30.30 -5.44
N PHE A 76 -10.39 -30.89 -4.26
CA PHE A 76 -9.35 -31.69 -3.65
C PHE A 76 -9.70 -33.17 -3.79
N ASP A 77 -8.91 -33.91 -4.54
CA ASP A 77 -8.96 -35.38 -4.57
C ASP A 77 -8.00 -35.92 -3.50
N MET A 78 -8.57 -36.20 -2.34
CA MET A 78 -7.78 -36.69 -1.19
C MET A 78 -7.22 -38.09 -1.42
N GLY A 79 -7.89 -38.91 -2.22
CA GLY A 79 -7.41 -40.27 -2.54
C GLY A 79 -6.17 -40.29 -3.39
N HIS A 80 -6.05 -39.35 -4.30
CA HIS A 80 -4.91 -39.23 -5.23
C HIS A 80 -3.95 -38.10 -4.87
N ASN A 81 -4.23 -37.36 -3.76
CA ASN A 81 -3.46 -36.20 -3.33
C ASN A 81 -3.28 -35.15 -4.45
N GLN A 82 -4.38 -34.83 -5.14
CA GLN A 82 -4.40 -33.89 -6.26
C GLN A 82 -5.31 -32.71 -5.96
N MET A 83 -4.98 -31.56 -6.53
CA MET A 83 -5.79 -30.33 -6.47
C MET A 83 -6.05 -29.83 -7.90
N GLU A 84 -7.31 -29.58 -8.20
CA GLU A 84 -7.75 -28.98 -9.46
C GLU A 84 -8.36 -27.60 -9.17
N VAL A 85 -7.85 -26.57 -9.85
CA VAL A 85 -8.31 -25.18 -9.73
C VAL A 85 -9.25 -24.88 -10.90
N HIS A 86 -10.53 -24.59 -10.57
CA HIS A 86 -11.54 -24.19 -11.53
C HIS A 86 -11.66 -22.66 -11.55
N GLN A 87 -12.11 -22.09 -12.68
CA GLN A 87 -12.41 -20.65 -12.82
C GLN A 87 -11.35 -19.74 -12.21
N ARG A 88 -10.21 -19.60 -12.88
CA ARG A 88 -9.12 -18.73 -12.44
C ARG A 88 -9.55 -17.25 -12.45
N LYS A 89 -9.95 -16.75 -11.30
CA LYS A 89 -10.29 -15.33 -11.07
C LYS A 89 -9.13 -14.53 -10.47
N ALA A 90 -7.93 -15.10 -10.47
CA ALA A 90 -6.75 -14.44 -9.93
C ALA A 90 -6.37 -13.20 -10.75
N GLU A 91 -5.92 -12.17 -10.04
CA GLU A 91 -5.40 -10.97 -10.67
C GLU A 91 -4.09 -11.24 -11.42
N PRO A 92 -3.80 -10.53 -12.53
CA PRO A 92 -2.60 -10.75 -13.35
C PRO A 92 -1.36 -10.11 -12.71
N TRP A 93 -1.14 -10.35 -11.43
CA TRP A 93 -0.06 -9.73 -10.68
C TRP A 93 1.19 -10.59 -10.64
N ARG A 94 2.32 -9.93 -10.72
CA ARG A 94 3.62 -10.48 -10.32
C ARG A 94 3.97 -9.90 -8.96
N VAL A 95 4.16 -10.75 -7.96
CA VAL A 95 4.36 -10.33 -6.57
C VAL A 95 5.69 -10.89 -6.06
N THR A 96 6.58 -10.01 -5.63
CA THR A 96 7.84 -10.35 -5.00
C THR A 96 7.80 -9.93 -3.53
N LEU A 97 7.96 -10.88 -2.63
CA LEU A 97 7.86 -10.68 -1.18
C LEU A 97 9.26 -10.77 -0.56
N ILE A 98 9.78 -9.65 -0.07
CA ILE A 98 11.14 -9.54 0.46
C ILE A 98 11.09 -9.32 1.96
N ASP A 99 11.79 -10.15 2.70
CA ASP A 99 12.04 -9.89 4.10
C ASP A 99 13.04 -8.74 4.22
N THR A 100 12.57 -7.62 4.72
CA THR A 100 13.39 -6.42 4.91
C THR A 100 13.75 -6.18 6.37
N GLY A 101 13.50 -7.17 7.24
CA GLY A 101 13.75 -7.12 8.68
C GLY A 101 12.68 -6.38 9.45
N GLU A 102 12.46 -6.80 10.69
CA GLU A 102 11.34 -6.34 11.50
C GLU A 102 11.51 -4.88 11.94
N GLU A 103 12.68 -4.51 12.43
CA GLU A 103 12.98 -3.17 12.96
C GLU A 103 13.52 -2.19 11.92
N THR A 104 13.54 -2.58 10.65
CA THR A 104 14.07 -1.75 9.59
C THR A 104 13.12 -0.59 9.27
N LEU A 105 13.64 0.63 9.30
CA LEU A 105 12.90 1.84 8.95
C LEU A 105 12.70 1.96 7.42
N THR A 106 11.81 2.87 7.01
CA THR A 106 11.38 3.12 5.62
C THR A 106 12.52 3.15 4.60
N GLY A 107 13.52 3.99 4.82
CA GLY A 107 14.67 4.13 3.90
C GLY A 107 15.53 2.86 3.85
N GLY A 108 15.69 2.17 4.98
CA GLY A 108 16.40 0.89 5.06
C GLY A 108 15.69 -0.20 4.26
N ARG A 109 14.36 -0.28 4.33
CA ARG A 109 13.57 -1.23 3.54
C ARG A 109 13.73 -0.97 2.04
N LEU A 110 13.64 0.30 1.64
CA LEU A 110 13.83 0.67 0.24
C LEU A 110 15.23 0.29 -0.26
N LYS A 111 16.27 0.53 0.55
CA LYS A 111 17.65 0.12 0.22
C LYS A 111 17.79 -1.39 0.03
N ARG A 112 17.11 -2.21 0.87
CA ARG A 112 17.17 -3.67 0.79
C ARG A 112 16.47 -4.25 -0.45
N VAL A 113 15.55 -3.52 -1.06
CA VAL A 113 14.87 -3.92 -2.30
C VAL A 113 15.43 -3.23 -3.55
N ALA A 114 16.53 -2.48 -3.43
CA ALA A 114 17.12 -1.72 -4.53
C ALA A 114 17.41 -2.58 -5.76
N ASP A 115 17.92 -3.81 -5.58
CA ASP A 115 18.21 -4.72 -6.68
C ASP A 115 16.99 -5.13 -7.52
N TYR A 116 15.79 -5.05 -6.94
CA TYR A 116 14.54 -5.37 -7.64
C TYR A 116 14.00 -4.20 -8.48
N VAL A 117 14.49 -2.98 -8.25
CA VAL A 117 14.02 -1.76 -8.93
C VAL A 117 15.13 -1.00 -9.67
N LYS A 118 16.40 -1.37 -9.51
CA LYS A 118 17.55 -0.66 -10.11
C LYS A 118 17.53 -0.55 -11.64
N ASN A 119 16.84 -1.45 -12.32
CA ASN A 119 16.71 -1.46 -13.78
C ASN A 119 15.44 -0.75 -14.27
N GLU A 120 14.62 -0.25 -13.37
CA GLU A 120 13.44 0.54 -13.72
C GLU A 120 13.85 2.01 -13.93
N GLU A 121 13.31 2.66 -14.97
CA GLU A 121 13.44 4.11 -15.16
C GLU A 121 12.89 4.88 -13.96
N ALA A 122 11.72 4.45 -13.51
CA ALA A 122 11.05 4.93 -12.32
C ALA A 122 10.22 3.82 -11.69
N PHE A 123 9.89 3.94 -10.41
CA PHE A 123 9.00 3.03 -9.70
C PHE A 123 8.05 3.81 -8.80
N CYS A 124 6.87 3.24 -8.55
CA CYS A 124 5.94 3.75 -7.56
C CYS A 124 6.33 3.26 -6.16
N PHE A 125 6.07 4.08 -5.15
CA PHE A 125 6.39 3.75 -3.76
C PHE A 125 5.25 4.17 -2.84
N THR A 126 4.72 3.24 -2.05
CA THR A 126 3.59 3.51 -1.16
C THR A 126 3.66 2.71 0.14
N TYR A 127 2.84 3.13 1.12
CA TYR A 127 2.62 2.38 2.34
C TYR A 127 1.56 1.29 2.13
N GLY A 128 1.66 0.19 2.88
CA GLY A 128 0.76 -0.96 2.77
C GLY A 128 -0.51 -0.89 3.64
N ASP A 129 -0.79 0.28 4.25
CA ASP A 129 -1.88 0.46 5.21
C ASP A 129 -2.79 1.66 4.91
N GLY A 130 -2.68 2.24 3.71
CA GLY A 130 -3.51 3.36 3.28
C GLY A 130 -3.96 3.24 1.83
N VAL A 131 -5.24 3.52 1.60
CA VAL A 131 -5.85 3.63 0.26
C VAL A 131 -6.30 5.07 0.06
N ALA A 132 -6.07 5.61 -1.13
CA ALA A 132 -6.51 6.95 -1.50
C ALA A 132 -7.08 6.94 -2.92
N ASP A 133 -8.05 7.81 -3.18
CA ASP A 133 -8.60 8.03 -4.51
C ASP A 133 -7.68 8.97 -5.31
N ILE A 134 -6.71 8.35 -6.01
CA ILE A 134 -5.65 9.05 -6.73
C ILE A 134 -5.55 8.51 -8.16
N ASP A 135 -5.38 9.39 -9.11
CA ASP A 135 -5.05 9.03 -10.50
C ASP A 135 -3.55 8.76 -10.64
N ILE A 136 -3.16 7.50 -10.42
CA ILE A 136 -1.76 7.05 -10.50
C ILE A 136 -1.19 7.25 -11.93
N THR A 137 -2.00 7.11 -12.97
CA THR A 137 -1.57 7.36 -14.35
C THR A 137 -1.11 8.79 -14.53
N ARG A 138 -1.88 9.75 -14.01
CA ARG A 138 -1.54 11.16 -14.04
C ARG A 138 -0.30 11.50 -13.21
N GLU A 139 -0.15 10.87 -12.05
CA GLU A 139 1.06 11.03 -11.22
C GLU A 139 2.32 10.53 -11.93
N ILE A 140 2.26 9.38 -12.59
CA ILE A 140 3.37 8.82 -13.36
C ILE A 140 3.73 9.76 -14.54
N ALA A 141 2.72 10.25 -15.25
CA ALA A 141 2.94 11.20 -16.34
C ALA A 141 3.60 12.50 -15.86
N PHE A 142 3.13 13.05 -14.74
CA PHE A 142 3.70 14.23 -14.10
C PHE A 142 5.15 14.01 -13.66
N HIS A 143 5.45 12.84 -13.03
CA HIS A 143 6.81 12.49 -12.63
C HIS A 143 7.77 12.48 -13.84
N ARG A 144 7.36 11.86 -14.94
CA ARG A 144 8.18 11.82 -16.17
C ARG A 144 8.38 13.20 -16.79
N GLN A 145 7.35 14.05 -16.76
CA GLN A 145 7.38 15.38 -17.37
C GLN A 145 8.38 16.32 -16.69
N HIS A 146 8.42 16.35 -15.36
CA HIS A 146 9.28 17.32 -14.65
C HIS A 146 10.74 16.84 -14.49
N GLY A 147 11.04 15.56 -14.72
CA GLY A 147 12.40 14.99 -14.72
C GLY A 147 13.13 15.06 -13.37
N LYS A 148 12.43 15.24 -12.23
CA LYS A 148 13.03 15.26 -10.90
C LYS A 148 13.18 13.84 -10.35
N LEU A 149 14.04 13.67 -9.34
CA LEU A 149 14.33 12.37 -8.73
C LEU A 149 13.14 11.78 -7.97
N ALA A 150 12.23 12.59 -7.44
CA ALA A 150 11.09 12.13 -6.69
C ALA A 150 9.87 13.03 -6.87
N THR A 151 8.70 12.43 -6.85
CA THR A 151 7.38 13.07 -6.78
C THR A 151 6.68 12.58 -5.53
N VAL A 152 6.06 13.48 -4.80
CA VAL A 152 5.28 13.16 -3.59
C VAL A 152 3.86 13.65 -3.79
N THR A 153 2.91 12.75 -3.63
CA THR A 153 1.50 13.12 -3.61
C THR A 153 1.14 13.65 -2.24
N ALA A 154 0.68 14.88 -2.22
CA ALA A 154 0.21 15.54 -1.01
C ALA A 154 -1.28 15.76 -1.08
N VAL A 155 -1.99 15.47 0.01
CA VAL A 155 -3.41 15.72 0.15
C VAL A 155 -3.67 16.55 1.40
N GLN A 156 -4.73 17.33 1.37
CA GLN A 156 -5.24 18.02 2.54
C GLN A 156 -6.26 17.11 3.23
N PRO A 157 -5.93 16.58 4.42
CA PRO A 157 -6.87 15.69 5.11
C PRO A 157 -8.13 16.45 5.48
N PRO A 158 -9.30 15.80 5.46
CA PRO A 158 -10.51 16.42 6.01
C PRO A 158 -10.32 16.69 7.51
N GLY A 159 -10.80 17.82 8.00
CA GLY A 159 -10.79 18.13 9.43
C GLY A 159 -11.54 17.06 10.21
N ARG A 160 -10.95 16.57 11.30
CA ARG A 160 -11.58 15.56 12.18
C ARG A 160 -12.57 16.20 13.16
N TYR A 161 -12.36 17.49 13.48
CA TYR A 161 -13.09 18.24 14.48
C TYR A 161 -13.59 19.56 13.88
N GLY A 162 -14.54 20.18 14.55
CA GLY A 162 -14.92 21.55 14.25
C GLY A 162 -13.80 22.54 14.59
N ALA A 163 -13.61 23.56 13.78
CA ALA A 163 -12.67 24.64 14.02
C ALA A 163 -13.39 25.89 14.53
N LEU A 164 -12.86 26.48 15.60
CA LEU A 164 -13.30 27.73 16.15
C LEU A 164 -12.52 28.90 15.54
N GLN A 165 -13.21 29.90 15.07
CA GLN A 165 -12.60 31.19 14.73
C GLN A 165 -12.67 32.07 15.97
N MET A 166 -11.51 32.51 16.46
CA MET A 166 -11.39 33.29 17.67
C MET A 166 -11.06 34.75 17.35
N GLU A 167 -11.76 35.67 17.98
CA GLU A 167 -11.44 37.11 18.03
C GLU A 167 -11.17 37.50 19.49
N GLY A 168 -9.89 37.51 19.87
CA GLY A 168 -9.47 37.54 21.26
C GLY A 168 -10.01 36.32 22.02
N ASP A 169 -10.73 36.54 23.12
CA ASP A 169 -11.34 35.47 23.93
C ASP A 169 -12.78 35.09 23.48
N LYS A 170 -13.26 35.67 22.39
CA LYS A 170 -14.62 35.41 21.89
C LYS A 170 -14.58 34.48 20.68
N VAL A 171 -15.53 33.54 20.62
CA VAL A 171 -15.76 32.72 19.43
C VAL A 171 -16.52 33.56 18.41
N ALA A 172 -15.88 33.91 17.30
CA ALA A 172 -16.46 34.65 16.19
C ALA A 172 -17.14 33.76 15.16
N GLY A 173 -16.73 32.50 15.06
CA GLY A 173 -17.29 31.54 14.12
C GLY A 173 -16.95 30.10 14.46
N PHE A 174 -17.74 29.19 13.88
CA PHE A 174 -17.53 27.74 13.96
C PHE A 174 -17.67 27.11 12.58
N THR A 175 -16.73 26.27 12.20
CA THR A 175 -16.80 25.51 10.96
C THR A 175 -16.69 24.03 11.28
N GLU A 176 -17.74 23.26 11.02
CA GLU A 176 -17.74 21.82 11.21
C GLU A 176 -16.86 21.16 10.15
N LYS A 177 -15.90 20.34 10.59
CA LYS A 177 -14.98 19.56 9.72
C LYS A 177 -14.44 20.38 8.55
N PRO A 178 -13.71 21.48 8.82
CA PRO A 178 -13.12 22.29 7.74
C PRO A 178 -12.23 21.43 6.84
N ARG A 179 -12.00 21.84 5.62
CA ARG A 179 -11.03 21.19 4.74
C ARG A 179 -9.63 21.44 5.27
N GLY A 180 -9.14 20.49 6.08
CA GLY A 180 -7.81 20.48 6.66
C GLY A 180 -7.60 21.46 7.82
N ASP A 181 -6.65 21.14 8.61
CA ASP A 181 -6.09 21.95 9.72
C ASP A 181 -4.87 22.76 9.29
N GLY A 182 -4.71 22.99 7.97
CA GLY A 182 -3.63 23.79 7.37
C GLY A 182 -2.41 23.02 6.94
N GLY A 183 -2.29 21.72 7.24
CA GLY A 183 -1.17 20.88 6.83
C GLY A 183 -1.47 19.99 5.64
N LEU A 184 -0.48 19.80 4.73
CA LEU A 184 -0.51 18.77 3.70
C LEU A 184 0.12 17.49 4.22
N ILE A 185 -0.53 16.33 3.98
CA ILE A 185 0.05 15.02 4.27
C ILE A 185 0.43 14.30 2.99
N SER A 186 1.53 13.56 3.03
CA SER A 186 1.97 12.68 1.93
C SER A 186 1.22 11.37 1.98
N VAL A 187 0.63 10.94 0.87
CA VAL A 187 -0.09 9.66 0.74
C VAL A 187 0.70 8.65 -0.07
N THR A 188 1.39 9.09 -1.12
CA THR A 188 2.24 8.25 -1.96
C THR A 188 3.53 8.97 -2.32
N ARG A 189 4.51 8.20 -2.76
CA ARG A 189 5.76 8.74 -3.31
C ARG A 189 6.10 7.98 -4.59
N GLN A 190 6.61 8.70 -5.57
CA GLN A 190 7.24 8.11 -6.73
C GLN A 190 8.72 8.48 -6.70
N GLY A 191 9.58 7.54 -7.03
CA GLY A 191 11.01 7.74 -7.10
C GLY A 191 11.57 7.24 -8.42
N SER A 192 12.59 7.91 -8.96
CA SER A 192 13.45 7.34 -9.98
C SER A 192 14.30 6.22 -9.36
N ALA A 193 14.75 5.28 -10.19
CA ALA A 193 15.69 4.26 -9.75
C ALA A 193 16.88 4.90 -9.03
N LEU A 194 17.25 4.34 -7.89
CA LEU A 194 18.44 4.75 -7.16
C LEU A 194 19.66 4.52 -8.07
N ARG A 195 20.30 5.59 -8.53
CA ARG A 195 21.61 5.55 -9.16
C ARG A 195 22.70 5.49 -8.13
#